data_f49214133d5604f0f774d69918bf6d51
#
_entry.id   f49214133d5604f0f774d69918bf6d51
#
_cell.length_a   1.000
_cell.length_b   1.000
_cell.length_c   1.000
_cell.angle_alpha   90.00
_cell.angle_beta   90.00
_cell.angle_gamma   90.00
#
_symmetry.space_group_name_H-M   'P 1'
#
loop_
_entity.id
_entity.type
_entity.pdbx_description
1 polymer ?
#
loop_
_entity_poly.entity_id
_entity_poly.type
_entity_poly.pdbx_seq_one_letter_code
_entity_poly.pdbx_strand_id
1 'polypeptide(L)'
;MQRVSPVIGIAAGVAGVAPPSFAQTGDTLVSRELAPGVAFRQFIDRGGPVIVYLVHVDLRRPDLELREVRANDQLKGREKPSDMVRRIASDGTRALVAVNGDFFDLKTGENENEQVIAGEWWKGLKVTDSPYDTYDNVHTQFAIDAARRPFMDRFLLDAKAWVVGHEATTPIVSVNHDPSGNPEGTALFTPRFGATTPRDTLRLTAEAPMTALGRRGDTLLFVRRGAVSAQSGSPIPPNGAVLAAYGTGMRLKEVQAMRDGDTVAVVLTTLPRLSSGTTPALVIGGWPRILRDGVNVAADAATVEGTISRNAEMRHPRTAIGMSRDSTTLFIVAIDGRTARSVGATLVELASLMRRLGAWQAMNFDGGGSTTMVIDGAVVNVPSDSTGERAVGNALMVVKKR
;
A
#
# COMPACT_ATOMS: atom_id res chain seq x y z
N MET A 1 65.45 17.84 39.57
CA MET A 1 64.82 16.54 39.32
C MET A 1 63.29 16.70 39.29
N GLN A 2 62.76 16.96 38.15
CA GLN A 2 61.27 17.08 37.93
C GLN A 2 60.74 15.71 37.48
N ARG A 3 59.75 15.19 38.20
CA ARG A 3 59.09 13.95 37.83
C ARG A 3 57.95 14.29 36.83
N VAL A 4 58.02 13.67 35.67
CA VAL A 4 56.96 13.69 34.65
C VAL A 4 56.03 12.52 34.91
N SER A 5 54.72 12.79 35.13
CA SER A 5 53.67 11.78 35.22
C SER A 5 53.13 11.49 33.84
N PRO A 6 52.82 10.22 33.47
CA PRO A 6 52.19 9.91 32.20
C PRO A 6 50.69 10.15 32.23
N VAL A 7 50.18 10.84 31.21
CA VAL A 7 48.77 11.00 30.94
C VAL A 7 48.27 9.72 30.27
N ILE A 8 47.37 9.01 30.92
CA ILE A 8 46.67 7.85 30.37
C ILE A 8 45.46 8.39 29.53
N GLY A 9 45.56 8.31 28.23
CA GLY A 9 44.46 8.59 27.32
C GLY A 9 43.46 7.43 27.35
N ILE A 10 42.22 7.70 27.80
CA ILE A 10 41.10 6.75 27.71
C ILE A 10 40.51 6.89 26.29
N ALA A 11 40.78 5.89 25.48
CA ALA A 11 40.08 5.73 24.18
C ALA A 11 38.66 5.26 24.46
N ALA A 12 37.67 6.14 24.22
CA ALA A 12 36.27 5.77 24.23
C ALA A 12 35.96 4.88 23.04
N GLY A 13 35.86 3.57 23.31
CA GLY A 13 35.42 2.60 22.33
C GLY A 13 33.96 2.88 21.96
N VAL A 14 33.69 3.19 20.70
CA VAL A 14 32.37 3.19 20.12
C VAL A 14 31.83 1.75 20.16
N ALA A 15 30.91 1.47 21.06
CA ALA A 15 30.21 0.19 21.11
C ALA A 15 29.41 0.05 19.81
N GLY A 16 29.93 -0.71 18.86
CA GLY A 16 29.18 -1.12 17.68
C GLY A 16 28.01 -1.96 18.14
N VAL A 17 26.79 -1.50 17.80
CA VAL A 17 25.58 -2.29 17.98
C VAL A 17 25.74 -3.55 17.13
N ALA A 18 25.78 -4.70 17.78
CA ALA A 18 25.86 -5.99 17.08
C ALA A 18 24.62 -6.12 16.17
N PRO A 19 24.79 -6.62 14.93
CA PRO A 19 23.66 -6.86 14.06
C PRO A 19 22.68 -7.83 14.73
N PRO A 20 21.36 -7.66 14.50
CA PRO A 20 20.37 -8.52 15.13
C PRO A 20 20.67 -9.99 14.80
N SER A 21 20.71 -10.82 15.84
CA SER A 21 20.90 -12.27 15.71
C SER A 21 19.67 -12.85 15.02
N PHE A 22 19.81 -13.21 13.74
CA PHE A 22 18.76 -13.88 12.98
C PHE A 22 18.57 -15.31 13.49
N ALA A 23 17.34 -15.66 13.86
CA ALA A 23 17.02 -17.08 14.09
C ALA A 23 17.39 -17.87 12.82
N GLN A 24 18.19 -18.94 12.99
CA GLN A 24 18.60 -19.79 11.86
C GLN A 24 17.40 -20.59 11.36
N THR A 25 16.66 -20.04 10.40
CA THR A 25 15.46 -20.63 9.79
C THR A 25 15.80 -21.53 8.59
N GLY A 26 17.03 -21.51 8.11
CA GLY A 26 17.46 -22.29 6.94
C GLY A 26 18.95 -22.12 6.60
N ASP A 27 19.38 -22.74 5.53
CA ASP A 27 20.76 -22.68 5.05
C ASP A 27 20.99 -21.38 4.27
N THR A 28 21.76 -20.46 4.86
CA THR A 28 22.02 -19.14 4.27
C THR A 28 22.91 -19.26 3.03
N LEU A 29 22.43 -18.73 1.90
CA LEU A 29 23.18 -18.65 0.63
C LEU A 29 23.87 -17.30 0.50
N VAL A 30 23.19 -16.20 0.87
CA VAL A 30 23.70 -14.83 0.81
C VAL A 30 23.24 -14.08 2.05
N SER A 31 24.13 -13.27 2.62
CA SER A 31 23.78 -12.32 3.69
C SER A 31 24.62 -11.06 3.52
N ARG A 32 23.97 -9.89 3.43
CA ARG A 32 24.68 -8.60 3.31
C ARG A 32 23.84 -7.46 3.89
N GLU A 33 24.52 -6.46 4.41
CA GLU A 33 23.92 -5.17 4.73
C GLU A 33 23.86 -4.31 3.47
N LEU A 34 22.68 -3.72 3.19
CA LEU A 34 22.45 -2.83 2.04
C LEU A 34 22.69 -1.38 2.42
N ALA A 35 22.33 -1.02 3.65
CA ALA A 35 22.55 0.26 4.29
C ALA A 35 22.34 0.08 5.80
N PRO A 36 22.80 1.02 6.65
CA PRO A 36 22.53 0.96 8.08
C PRO A 36 21.04 0.78 8.35
N GLY A 37 20.68 -0.33 9.01
CA GLY A 37 19.30 -0.71 9.30
C GLY A 37 18.54 -1.42 8.17
N VAL A 38 19.20 -1.77 7.05
CA VAL A 38 18.61 -2.58 5.97
C VAL A 38 19.51 -3.75 5.66
N ALA A 39 19.08 -4.96 5.99
CA ALA A 39 19.83 -6.18 5.76
C ALA A 39 19.07 -7.13 4.83
N PHE A 40 19.78 -7.70 3.86
CA PHE A 40 19.27 -8.69 2.91
C PHE A 40 19.85 -10.06 3.21
N ARG A 41 19.01 -11.09 3.11
CA ARG A 41 19.40 -12.49 3.24
C ARG A 41 18.65 -13.35 2.22
N GLN A 42 19.38 -14.25 1.57
CA GLN A 42 18.83 -15.34 0.77
C GLN A 42 19.15 -16.66 1.45
N PHE A 43 18.17 -17.54 1.60
CA PHE A 43 18.36 -18.85 2.23
C PHE A 43 17.40 -19.89 1.70
N ILE A 44 17.71 -21.18 1.95
CA ILE A 44 16.82 -22.30 1.68
C ILE A 44 16.10 -22.65 2.98
N ASP A 45 14.77 -22.59 3.00
CA ASP A 45 14.00 -22.99 4.19
C ASP A 45 14.03 -24.52 4.37
N ARG A 46 14.20 -24.97 5.63
CA ARG A 46 14.36 -26.40 5.96
C ARG A 46 13.08 -27.23 5.77
N GLY A 47 11.93 -26.58 5.59
CA GLY A 47 10.64 -27.24 5.36
C GLY A 47 10.42 -27.79 3.96
N GLY A 48 11.41 -27.68 3.05
CA GLY A 48 11.33 -28.16 1.68
C GLY A 48 12.30 -27.40 0.76
N PRO A 49 12.36 -27.68 -0.54
CA PRO A 49 13.16 -26.89 -1.46
C PRO A 49 12.45 -25.54 -1.71
N VAL A 50 12.61 -24.61 -0.77
CA VAL A 50 11.99 -23.27 -0.82
C VAL A 50 13.06 -22.21 -0.68
N ILE A 51 13.32 -21.45 -1.74
CA ILE A 51 14.27 -20.35 -1.74
C ILE A 51 13.55 -19.09 -1.27
N VAL A 52 14.07 -18.48 -0.21
CA VAL A 52 13.50 -17.32 0.46
C VAL A 52 14.49 -16.14 0.34
N TYR A 53 13.95 -15.00 -0.05
CA TYR A 53 14.62 -13.71 -0.07
C TYR A 53 13.98 -12.85 1.02
N LEU A 54 14.78 -12.41 1.96
CA LEU A 54 14.34 -11.68 3.15
C LEU A 54 15.08 -10.35 3.24
N VAL A 55 14.33 -9.29 3.46
CA VAL A 55 14.86 -7.98 3.85
C VAL A 55 14.34 -7.62 5.22
N HIS A 56 15.24 -7.21 6.09
CA HIS A 56 14.95 -6.57 7.37
C HIS A 56 15.15 -5.08 7.26
N VAL A 57 14.17 -4.30 7.72
CA VAL A 57 14.23 -2.83 7.73
C VAL A 57 13.97 -2.32 9.14
N ASP A 58 14.92 -1.57 9.70
CA ASP A 58 14.73 -0.85 10.97
C ASP A 58 13.92 0.42 10.72
N LEU A 59 12.63 0.41 11.10
CA LEU A 59 11.70 1.51 10.90
C LEU A 59 11.99 2.75 11.76
N ARG A 60 12.87 2.63 12.79
CA ARG A 60 13.29 3.75 13.61
C ARG A 60 14.29 4.66 12.88
N ARG A 61 14.87 4.19 11.80
CA ARG A 61 15.86 4.94 11.02
C ARG A 61 15.20 6.13 10.32
N PRO A 62 15.56 7.38 10.64
CA PRO A 62 14.96 8.57 10.04
C PRO A 62 15.37 8.80 8.58
N ASP A 63 16.53 8.23 8.18
CA ASP A 63 17.10 8.31 6.84
C ASP A 63 16.50 7.27 5.86
N LEU A 64 15.62 6.38 6.36
CA LEU A 64 14.88 5.44 5.53
C LEU A 64 13.41 5.90 5.36
N GLU A 65 12.82 5.60 4.24
CA GLU A 65 11.41 5.83 3.94
C GLU A 65 10.83 4.60 3.24
N LEU A 66 9.61 4.22 3.62
CA LEU A 66 8.80 3.30 2.85
C LEU A 66 7.96 4.11 1.86
N ARG A 67 8.04 3.75 0.60
CA ARG A 67 7.33 4.43 -0.48
C ARG A 67 6.58 3.43 -1.34
N GLU A 68 5.30 3.67 -1.56
CA GLU A 68 4.57 3.02 -2.63
C GLU A 68 4.83 3.78 -3.93
N VAL A 69 5.07 3.03 -5.01
CA VAL A 69 5.27 3.58 -6.35
C VAL A 69 4.28 2.92 -7.30
N ARG A 70 3.47 3.73 -7.95
CA ARG A 70 2.51 3.29 -8.96
C ARG A 70 3.17 3.12 -10.32
N ALA A 71 2.65 2.19 -11.10
CA ALA A 71 3.04 2.03 -12.50
C ALA A 71 2.82 3.34 -13.26
N ASN A 72 3.90 3.84 -13.89
CA ASN A 72 3.90 5.07 -14.70
C ASN A 72 3.34 6.32 -13.99
N ASP A 73 3.32 6.33 -12.64
CA ASP A 73 2.67 7.36 -11.80
C ASP A 73 1.19 7.61 -12.17
N GLN A 74 0.49 6.56 -12.56
CA GLN A 74 -0.92 6.59 -12.96
C GLN A 74 -1.75 5.59 -12.14
N LEU A 75 -3.05 5.88 -11.98
CA LEU A 75 -3.98 5.00 -11.30
C LEU A 75 -4.16 3.66 -12.04
N LYS A 76 -4.06 3.68 -13.36
CA LYS A 76 -4.10 2.52 -14.25
C LYS A 76 -2.78 2.38 -14.99
N GLY A 77 -2.42 1.15 -15.31
CA GLY A 77 -1.16 0.85 -15.99
C GLY A 77 -0.35 -0.20 -15.26
N ARG A 78 0.62 -0.76 -15.97
CA ARG A 78 1.53 -1.78 -15.44
C ARG A 78 2.96 -1.42 -15.79
N GLU A 79 3.86 -1.62 -14.84
CA GLU A 79 5.29 -1.36 -14.98
C GLU A 79 6.07 -2.43 -14.22
N LYS A 80 7.23 -2.83 -14.68
CA LYS A 80 8.07 -3.77 -13.94
C LYS A 80 8.63 -3.10 -12.68
N PRO A 81 8.69 -3.77 -11.51
CA PRO A 81 9.32 -3.22 -10.32
C PRO A 81 10.74 -2.69 -10.55
N SER A 82 11.54 -3.38 -11.39
CA SER A 82 12.87 -2.90 -11.76
C SER A 82 12.85 -1.60 -12.59
N ASP A 83 11.83 -1.40 -13.43
CA ASP A 83 11.65 -0.18 -14.20
C ASP A 83 11.17 0.97 -13.31
N MET A 84 10.26 0.71 -12.37
CA MET A 84 9.86 1.67 -11.34
C MET A 84 11.06 2.16 -10.53
N VAL A 85 11.96 1.24 -10.11
CA VAL A 85 13.22 1.59 -9.42
C VAL A 85 14.08 2.50 -10.29
N ARG A 86 14.26 2.19 -11.57
CA ARG A 86 15.04 3.02 -12.50
C ARG A 86 14.39 4.40 -12.71
N ARG A 87 13.06 4.44 -12.81
CA ARG A 87 12.33 5.68 -13.01
C ARG A 87 12.47 6.64 -11.83
N ILE A 88 12.29 6.16 -10.57
CA ILE A 88 12.46 7.04 -9.42
C ILE A 88 13.92 7.43 -9.16
N ALA A 89 14.89 6.67 -9.67
CA ALA A 89 16.30 7.02 -9.57
C ALA A 89 16.66 8.26 -10.41
N SER A 90 15.89 8.57 -11.49
CA SER A 90 16.06 9.79 -12.28
C SER A 90 15.82 11.05 -11.46
N ASP A 91 14.98 10.97 -10.41
CA ASP A 91 14.70 12.08 -9.49
C ASP A 91 15.73 12.16 -8.36
N GLY A 92 16.80 11.34 -8.45
CA GLY A 92 17.87 11.24 -7.47
C GLY A 92 17.48 10.46 -6.21
N THR A 93 16.37 9.75 -6.21
CA THR A 93 15.96 8.84 -5.13
C THR A 93 16.71 7.51 -5.27
N ARG A 94 17.35 7.04 -4.19
CA ARG A 94 17.97 5.71 -4.18
C ARG A 94 17.03 4.70 -3.54
N ALA A 95 16.43 3.81 -4.34
CA ALA A 95 15.75 2.64 -3.84
C ALA A 95 16.78 1.55 -3.49
N LEU A 96 16.78 1.10 -2.24
CA LEU A 96 17.59 -0.02 -1.77
C LEU A 96 16.93 -1.35 -2.08
N VAL A 97 15.60 -1.38 -1.93
CA VAL A 97 14.74 -2.56 -2.09
C VAL A 97 13.46 -2.15 -2.78
N ALA A 98 12.94 -3.00 -3.67
CA ALA A 98 11.57 -2.93 -4.14
C ALA A 98 10.97 -4.34 -4.22
N VAL A 99 9.68 -4.46 -3.92
CA VAL A 99 8.90 -5.67 -4.15
C VAL A 99 7.56 -5.28 -4.80
N ASN A 100 6.99 -6.19 -5.60
CA ASN A 100 5.62 -6.02 -6.06
C ASN A 100 4.68 -5.89 -4.86
N GLY A 101 3.61 -5.12 -5.03
CA GLY A 101 2.67 -4.82 -3.96
C GLY A 101 1.33 -5.56 -4.12
N ASP A 102 0.27 -4.77 -4.19
CA ASP A 102 -1.12 -5.19 -4.19
C ASP A 102 -1.50 -6.02 -5.43
N PHE A 103 -2.60 -6.74 -5.29
CA PHE A 103 -3.33 -7.34 -6.42
C PHE A 103 -3.83 -6.26 -7.37
N PHE A 104 -4.00 -6.58 -8.63
CA PHE A 104 -4.42 -5.62 -9.64
C PHE A 104 -5.19 -6.29 -10.78
N ASP A 105 -6.05 -5.54 -11.43
CA ASP A 105 -6.73 -5.96 -12.65
C ASP A 105 -5.71 -6.13 -13.78
N LEU A 106 -5.63 -7.33 -14.33
CA LEU A 106 -4.65 -7.68 -15.37
C LEU A 106 -4.85 -6.92 -16.69
N LYS A 107 -6.03 -6.34 -16.93
CA LYS A 107 -6.33 -5.57 -18.15
C LYS A 107 -5.95 -4.11 -18.00
N THR A 108 -6.35 -3.51 -16.86
CA THR A 108 -6.19 -2.08 -16.62
C THR A 108 -4.94 -1.73 -15.83
N GLY A 109 -4.44 -2.65 -15.01
CA GLY A 109 -3.36 -2.41 -14.04
C GLY A 109 -3.81 -1.63 -12.81
N GLU A 110 -5.12 -1.38 -12.65
CA GLU A 110 -5.67 -0.76 -11.45
C GLU A 110 -5.54 -1.72 -10.26
N ASN A 111 -5.03 -1.24 -9.13
CA ASN A 111 -4.94 -2.05 -7.91
C ASN A 111 -6.30 -2.32 -7.30
N GLU A 112 -6.45 -3.47 -6.64
CA GLU A 112 -7.72 -3.89 -6.03
C GLU A 112 -8.09 -3.01 -4.83
N ASN A 113 -7.13 -2.72 -3.96
CA ASN A 113 -7.38 -2.07 -2.67
C ASN A 113 -7.15 -0.55 -2.69
N GLU A 114 -7.35 0.06 -1.51
CA GLU A 114 -7.06 1.47 -1.27
C GLU A 114 -5.58 1.79 -1.42
N GLN A 115 -5.32 3.04 -1.80
CA GLN A 115 -3.98 3.56 -1.96
C GLN A 115 -3.88 4.99 -1.45
N VAL A 116 -2.96 5.20 -0.52
CA VAL A 116 -2.53 6.53 -0.08
C VAL A 116 -1.02 6.62 -0.29
N ILE A 117 -0.59 7.58 -1.08
CA ILE A 117 0.83 7.80 -1.42
C ILE A 117 1.21 9.20 -0.99
N ALA A 118 2.20 9.32 -0.11
CA ALA A 118 2.67 10.60 0.42
C ALA A 118 1.54 11.47 1.02
N GLY A 119 0.55 10.84 1.67
CA GLY A 119 -0.60 11.53 2.27
C GLY A 119 -1.70 11.95 1.30
N GLU A 120 -1.59 11.60 0.03
CA GLU A 120 -2.62 11.80 -1.00
C GLU A 120 -3.40 10.50 -1.26
N TRP A 121 -4.73 10.58 -1.22
CA TRP A 121 -5.59 9.47 -1.60
C TRP A 121 -5.60 9.30 -3.12
N TRP A 122 -4.95 8.25 -3.59
CA TRP A 122 -4.97 7.85 -5.00
C TRP A 122 -6.19 7.02 -5.33
N LYS A 123 -6.54 6.09 -4.44
CA LYS A 123 -7.75 5.29 -4.50
C LYS A 123 -8.29 5.10 -3.10
N GLY A 124 -9.59 5.27 -2.93
CA GLY A 124 -10.28 5.02 -1.67
C GLY A 124 -11.55 4.22 -1.91
N LEU A 125 -11.76 3.19 -1.09
CA LEU A 125 -12.91 2.32 -1.18
C LEU A 125 -13.53 2.14 0.19
N LYS A 126 -14.84 2.08 0.26
CA LYS A 126 -15.54 1.66 1.46
C LYS A 126 -15.59 0.14 1.58
N VAL A 127 -15.64 -0.54 0.45
CA VAL A 127 -15.63 -2.01 0.32
C VAL A 127 -14.89 -2.34 -0.97
N THR A 128 -14.03 -3.34 -0.93
CA THR A 128 -13.35 -3.86 -2.13
C THR A 128 -14.33 -4.70 -2.93
N ASP A 129 -14.45 -4.39 -4.22
CA ASP A 129 -15.22 -5.15 -5.21
C ASP A 129 -14.20 -5.84 -6.13
N SER A 130 -13.74 -7.02 -5.74
CA SER A 130 -12.72 -7.77 -6.45
C SER A 130 -13.30 -8.98 -7.18
N PRO A 131 -12.97 -9.20 -8.46
CA PRO A 131 -13.41 -10.41 -9.18
C PRO A 131 -12.72 -11.69 -8.69
N TYR A 132 -11.72 -11.57 -7.84
CA TYR A 132 -10.97 -12.70 -7.27
C TYR A 132 -11.47 -13.12 -5.89
N ASP A 133 -12.45 -12.41 -5.37
CA ASP A 133 -13.04 -12.60 -4.07
C ASP A 133 -14.29 -13.49 -4.13
N THR A 134 -14.69 -14.08 -3.00
CA THR A 134 -15.97 -14.82 -2.90
C THR A 134 -17.12 -13.92 -2.50
N TYR A 135 -16.83 -12.72 -2.00
CA TYR A 135 -17.79 -11.69 -1.61
C TYR A 135 -17.07 -10.35 -1.43
N ASP A 136 -17.80 -9.26 -1.61
CA ASP A 136 -17.26 -7.92 -1.38
C ASP A 136 -16.93 -7.72 0.10
N ASN A 137 -15.71 -7.31 0.39
CA ASN A 137 -15.27 -7.01 1.74
C ASN A 137 -14.06 -6.08 1.75
N VAL A 138 -13.54 -5.78 2.94
CA VAL A 138 -12.31 -5.02 3.11
C VAL A 138 -11.16 -5.99 3.27
N HIS A 139 -10.17 -5.91 2.41
CA HIS A 139 -8.93 -6.66 2.52
C HIS A 139 -7.97 -6.03 3.54
N THR A 140 -7.01 -6.81 3.98
CA THR A 140 -5.94 -6.30 4.85
C THR A 140 -4.99 -5.38 4.08
N GLN A 141 -4.66 -4.25 4.69
CA GLN A 141 -3.70 -3.28 4.16
C GLN A 141 -2.60 -3.01 5.18
N PHE A 142 -1.46 -2.58 4.68
CA PHE A 142 -0.40 -2.00 5.47
C PHE A 142 -0.45 -0.48 5.37
N ALA A 143 -0.41 0.20 6.50
CA ALA A 143 -0.49 1.65 6.57
C ALA A 143 0.66 2.22 7.41
N ILE A 144 1.04 3.45 7.09
CA ILE A 144 1.95 4.28 7.91
C ILE A 144 1.24 5.60 8.17
N ASP A 145 1.19 6.01 9.45
CA ASP A 145 0.63 7.30 9.83
C ASP A 145 1.63 8.46 9.63
N ALA A 146 1.16 9.69 9.84
CA ALA A 146 1.99 10.89 9.73
C ALA A 146 3.14 10.91 10.76
N ALA A 147 3.04 10.17 11.86
CA ALA A 147 4.11 10.00 12.86
C ALA A 147 5.05 8.83 12.52
N ARG A 148 4.94 8.26 11.32
CA ARG A 148 5.74 7.13 10.81
C ARG A 148 5.52 5.81 11.57
N ARG A 149 4.39 5.66 12.25
CA ARG A 149 4.05 4.39 12.92
C ARG A 149 3.38 3.47 11.92
N PRO A 150 3.83 2.20 11.83
CA PRO A 150 3.23 1.22 10.94
C PRO A 150 2.02 0.55 11.60
N PHE A 151 1.03 0.23 10.77
CA PHE A 151 -0.20 -0.47 11.12
C PHE A 151 -0.49 -1.55 10.08
N MET A 152 -1.19 -2.58 10.48
CA MET A 152 -1.70 -3.61 9.58
C MET A 152 -3.09 -4.01 10.04
N ASP A 153 -4.10 -3.61 9.28
CA ASP A 153 -5.49 -3.94 9.56
C ASP A 153 -6.33 -3.90 8.30
N ARG A 154 -7.61 -4.17 8.42
CA ARG A 154 -8.63 -4.00 7.38
C ARG A 154 -9.15 -2.56 7.49
N PHE A 155 -8.53 -1.63 6.77
CA PHE A 155 -8.95 -0.25 6.71
C PHE A 155 -10.01 -0.07 5.62
N LEU A 156 -11.02 0.73 5.88
CA LEU A 156 -11.97 1.19 4.88
C LEU A 156 -11.99 2.71 4.84
N LEU A 157 -12.36 3.27 3.70
CA LEU A 157 -12.53 4.71 3.55
C LEU A 157 -13.65 5.22 4.47
N ASP A 158 -13.33 6.15 5.36
CA ASP A 158 -14.28 6.96 6.12
C ASP A 158 -14.20 8.41 5.63
N ALA A 159 -15.11 8.79 4.75
CA ALA A 159 -15.04 10.06 4.04
C ALA A 159 -16.38 10.76 3.93
N LYS A 160 -16.35 12.10 3.97
CA LYS A 160 -17.53 12.95 3.82
C LYS A 160 -17.18 14.33 3.27
N ALA A 161 -18.18 14.94 2.60
CA ALA A 161 -18.16 16.32 2.17
C ALA A 161 -19.31 17.10 2.81
N TRP A 162 -19.17 18.41 2.95
CA TRP A 162 -20.24 19.32 3.35
C TRP A 162 -19.97 20.74 2.84
N VAL A 163 -21.03 21.49 2.63
CA VAL A 163 -20.91 22.93 2.35
C VAL A 163 -20.69 23.65 3.69
N VAL A 164 -19.65 24.46 3.78
CA VAL A 164 -19.32 25.20 5.00
C VAL A 164 -20.45 26.13 5.37
N GLY A 165 -20.90 26.08 6.63
CA GLY A 165 -22.07 26.81 7.12
C GLY A 165 -23.39 26.05 7.02
N HIS A 166 -23.40 24.84 6.45
CA HIS A 166 -24.55 23.94 6.40
C HIS A 166 -24.35 22.74 7.33
N GLU A 167 -25.43 22.21 7.90
CA GLU A 167 -25.36 21.04 8.80
C GLU A 167 -25.30 19.71 8.04
N ALA A 168 -25.84 19.67 6.81
CA ALA A 168 -25.90 18.45 6.02
C ALA A 168 -24.51 17.99 5.59
N THR A 169 -24.26 16.67 5.71
CA THR A 169 -23.02 16.04 5.26
C THR A 169 -23.33 14.94 4.25
N THR A 170 -22.58 14.92 3.16
CA THR A 170 -22.66 13.90 2.10
C THR A 170 -21.54 12.87 2.30
N PRO A 171 -21.82 11.61 2.65
CA PRO A 171 -20.81 10.57 2.72
C PRO A 171 -20.17 10.33 1.35
N ILE A 172 -18.85 10.11 1.30
CA ILE A 172 -18.14 9.71 0.09
C ILE A 172 -17.82 8.22 0.21
N VAL A 173 -18.23 7.41 -0.75
CA VAL A 173 -18.02 5.95 -0.72
C VAL A 173 -16.80 5.50 -1.53
N SER A 174 -16.30 6.36 -2.42
CA SER A 174 -15.06 6.08 -3.16
C SER A 174 -14.28 7.35 -3.50
N VAL A 175 -12.99 7.19 -3.67
CA VAL A 175 -12.07 8.20 -4.22
C VAL A 175 -11.41 7.61 -5.45
N ASN A 176 -11.50 8.31 -6.58
CA ASN A 176 -10.93 7.90 -7.86
C ASN A 176 -11.31 6.47 -8.30
N HIS A 177 -12.51 6.05 -7.94
CA HIS A 177 -13.09 4.78 -8.33
C HIS A 177 -14.58 4.96 -8.60
N ASP A 178 -15.09 4.30 -9.64
CA ASP A 178 -16.52 4.34 -9.96
C ASP A 178 -17.29 3.48 -8.95
N PRO A 179 -18.23 4.04 -8.17
CA PRO A 179 -19.04 3.27 -7.24
C PRO A 179 -20.18 2.50 -7.95
N SER A 180 -19.91 1.85 -9.08
CA SER A 180 -20.92 1.17 -9.91
C SER A 180 -21.70 0.09 -9.17
N GLY A 181 -21.08 -0.57 -8.20
CA GLY A 181 -21.74 -1.52 -7.30
C GLY A 181 -22.71 -0.88 -6.28
N ASN A 182 -22.72 0.46 -6.15
CA ASN A 182 -23.60 1.19 -5.24
C ASN A 182 -24.51 2.17 -6.01
N PRO A 183 -25.79 1.86 -6.22
CA PRO A 183 -26.69 2.68 -7.02
C PRO A 183 -26.92 4.10 -6.45
N GLU A 184 -26.72 4.30 -5.15
CA GLU A 184 -26.85 5.59 -4.45
C GLU A 184 -25.48 6.12 -4.00
N GLY A 185 -24.42 5.77 -4.71
CA GLY A 185 -23.04 6.11 -4.35
C GLY A 185 -22.68 7.58 -4.54
N THR A 186 -21.64 8.01 -3.83
CA THR A 186 -20.96 9.29 -4.07
C THR A 186 -19.47 9.04 -4.20
N ALA A 187 -18.83 9.73 -5.15
CA ALA A 187 -17.40 9.59 -5.42
C ALA A 187 -16.72 10.96 -5.47
N LEU A 188 -15.48 11.01 -5.03
CA LEU A 188 -14.60 12.15 -5.24
C LEU A 188 -13.58 11.80 -6.33
N PHE A 189 -13.63 12.48 -7.46
CA PHE A 189 -12.65 12.31 -8.55
C PHE A 189 -11.65 13.45 -8.54
N THR A 190 -10.38 13.12 -8.47
CA THR A 190 -9.25 14.05 -8.53
C THR A 190 -8.50 13.87 -9.85
N PRO A 191 -7.54 14.73 -10.21
CA PRO A 191 -6.71 14.56 -11.41
C PRO A 191 -5.97 13.22 -11.48
N ARG A 192 -5.83 12.49 -10.35
CA ARG A 192 -5.27 11.13 -10.34
C ARG A 192 -6.14 10.12 -11.10
N PHE A 193 -7.44 10.34 -11.16
CA PHE A 193 -8.35 9.49 -11.95
C PHE A 193 -8.15 9.69 -13.46
N GLY A 194 -7.95 10.92 -13.90
CA GLY A 194 -7.80 11.29 -15.30
C GLY A 194 -8.33 12.70 -15.59
N ALA A 195 -8.55 12.99 -16.86
CA ALA A 195 -9.02 14.31 -17.29
C ALA A 195 -10.52 14.54 -17.07
N THR A 196 -11.32 13.45 -17.03
CA THR A 196 -12.78 13.48 -16.87
C THR A 196 -13.23 12.41 -15.90
N THR A 197 -14.38 12.61 -15.26
CA THR A 197 -15.10 11.56 -14.51
C THR A 197 -15.51 10.42 -15.43
N PRO A 198 -15.81 9.20 -14.89
CA PRO A 198 -16.29 8.09 -15.73
C PRO A 198 -17.64 8.44 -16.37
N ARG A 199 -17.86 7.95 -17.58
CA ARG A 199 -19.17 8.09 -18.24
C ARG A 199 -20.11 7.01 -17.70
N ASP A 200 -21.25 7.45 -17.22
CA ASP A 200 -22.35 6.61 -16.80
C ASP A 200 -23.63 7.03 -17.53
N THR A 201 -24.23 6.13 -18.26
CA THR A 201 -25.48 6.37 -19.01
C THR A 201 -26.69 5.66 -18.39
N LEU A 202 -26.48 4.96 -17.27
CA LEU A 202 -27.51 4.13 -16.63
C LEU A 202 -28.11 4.78 -15.39
N ARG A 203 -27.31 5.55 -14.64
CA ARG A 203 -27.74 6.20 -13.40
C ARG A 203 -27.95 7.69 -13.61
N LEU A 204 -28.92 8.27 -12.89
CA LEU A 204 -28.97 9.73 -12.73
C LEU A 204 -27.72 10.19 -12.00
N THR A 205 -27.17 11.31 -12.42
CA THR A 205 -25.87 11.80 -11.96
C THR A 205 -25.96 13.28 -11.61
N ALA A 206 -25.24 13.70 -10.60
CA ALA A 206 -24.94 15.10 -10.31
C ALA A 206 -23.44 15.23 -10.08
N GLU A 207 -22.76 16.05 -10.87
CA GLU A 207 -21.32 16.26 -10.79
C GLU A 207 -21.02 17.73 -10.52
N ALA A 208 -20.42 17.99 -9.35
CA ALA A 208 -20.04 19.32 -8.88
C ALA A 208 -18.53 19.52 -9.04
N PRO A 209 -18.06 20.27 -10.06
CA PRO A 209 -16.64 20.60 -10.18
C PRO A 209 -16.23 21.59 -9.09
N MET A 210 -15.03 21.38 -8.54
CA MET A 210 -14.51 22.14 -7.41
C MET A 210 -13.04 22.47 -7.64
N THR A 211 -12.62 23.69 -7.28
CA THR A 211 -11.22 24.10 -7.29
C THR A 211 -10.67 24.10 -5.86
N ALA A 212 -9.47 23.56 -5.65
CA ALA A 212 -8.85 23.47 -4.34
C ALA A 212 -8.51 24.88 -3.80
N LEU A 213 -8.86 25.13 -2.54
CA LEU A 213 -8.46 26.30 -1.76
C LEU A 213 -7.28 26.00 -0.84
N GLY A 214 -7.07 24.73 -0.51
CA GLY A 214 -6.01 24.30 0.39
C GLY A 214 -6.49 23.29 1.44
N ARG A 215 -5.75 23.22 2.54
CA ARG A 215 -6.01 22.25 3.63
C ARG A 215 -5.99 22.97 5.00
N ARG A 216 -6.90 22.60 5.85
CA ARG A 216 -6.93 23.00 7.25
C ARG A 216 -6.99 21.76 8.15
N GLY A 217 -5.86 21.37 8.74
CA GLY A 217 -5.74 20.08 9.42
C GLY A 217 -6.01 18.93 8.45
N ASP A 218 -6.92 18.04 8.77
CA ASP A 218 -7.33 16.91 7.92
C ASP A 218 -8.41 17.26 6.89
N THR A 219 -8.91 18.50 6.91
CA THR A 219 -9.97 18.95 6.02
C THR A 219 -9.38 19.57 4.76
N LEU A 220 -9.71 19.01 3.61
CA LEU A 220 -9.48 19.61 2.31
C LEU A 220 -10.59 20.64 2.05
N LEU A 221 -10.23 21.84 1.61
CA LEU A 221 -11.16 22.89 1.28
C LEU A 221 -11.16 23.14 -0.23
N PHE A 222 -12.35 23.23 -0.78
CA PHE A 222 -12.57 23.52 -2.18
C PHE A 222 -13.58 24.66 -2.32
N VAL A 223 -13.54 25.36 -3.43
CA VAL A 223 -14.64 26.22 -3.87
C VAL A 223 -15.31 25.59 -5.06
N ARG A 224 -16.63 25.45 -4.99
CA ARG A 224 -17.41 24.96 -6.12
C ARG A 224 -17.42 26.00 -7.25
N ARG A 225 -17.25 25.57 -8.49
CA ARG A 225 -17.17 26.44 -9.67
C ARG A 225 -18.00 25.92 -10.83
N GLY A 226 -18.68 26.85 -11.50
CA GLY A 226 -19.49 26.57 -12.70
C GLY A 226 -20.89 26.02 -12.39
N ALA A 227 -21.47 25.24 -13.25
CA ALA A 227 -22.76 24.56 -13.04
C ALA A 227 -22.54 23.14 -12.52
N VAL A 228 -23.47 22.61 -11.70
CA VAL A 228 -23.55 21.17 -11.43
C VAL A 228 -24.06 20.50 -12.69
N SER A 229 -23.31 19.53 -13.21
CA SER A 229 -23.71 18.76 -14.39
C SER A 229 -24.70 17.67 -14.00
N ALA A 230 -25.79 17.53 -14.75
CA ALA A 230 -26.69 16.39 -14.67
C ALA A 230 -26.23 15.21 -15.56
N GLN A 231 -25.07 15.33 -16.20
CA GLN A 231 -24.48 14.31 -17.05
C GLN A 231 -23.10 13.94 -16.50
N SER A 232 -22.78 12.66 -16.55
CA SER A 232 -21.45 12.12 -16.22
C SER A 232 -20.40 12.45 -17.29
N GLY A 233 -19.13 12.34 -16.92
CA GLY A 233 -18.02 12.64 -17.82
C GLY A 233 -17.55 14.10 -17.75
N SER A 234 -17.83 14.80 -16.65
CA SER A 234 -17.37 16.18 -16.43
C SER A 234 -15.83 16.27 -16.41
N PRO A 235 -15.26 17.37 -16.97
CA PRO A 235 -13.86 17.66 -16.81
C PRO A 235 -13.45 17.78 -15.34
N ILE A 236 -12.36 17.13 -14.94
CA ILE A 236 -11.79 17.24 -13.60
C ILE A 236 -10.83 18.43 -13.59
N PRO A 237 -11.06 19.45 -12.73
CA PRO A 237 -10.17 20.59 -12.65
C PRO A 237 -8.74 20.16 -12.27
N PRO A 238 -7.68 20.64 -12.97
CA PRO A 238 -6.30 20.25 -12.68
C PRO A 238 -5.86 20.53 -11.24
N ASN A 239 -6.40 21.58 -10.64
CA ASN A 239 -6.19 22.01 -9.27
C ASN A 239 -7.46 21.80 -8.44
N GLY A 240 -8.08 20.62 -8.52
CA GLY A 240 -9.36 20.45 -7.82
C GLY A 240 -9.87 19.03 -7.85
N ALA A 241 -11.18 18.91 -7.85
CA ALA A 241 -11.88 17.63 -7.85
C ALA A 241 -13.29 17.79 -8.42
N VAL A 242 -13.94 16.67 -8.70
CA VAL A 242 -15.39 16.60 -8.95
C VAL A 242 -16.00 15.73 -7.85
N LEU A 243 -16.97 16.28 -7.12
CA LEU A 243 -17.84 15.49 -6.25
C LEU A 243 -19.02 15.01 -7.10
N ALA A 244 -19.09 13.71 -7.31
CA ALA A 244 -20.13 13.06 -8.08
C ALA A 244 -21.11 12.31 -7.17
N ALA A 245 -22.40 12.40 -7.44
CA ALA A 245 -23.43 11.59 -6.81
C ALA A 245 -24.26 10.87 -7.87
N TYR A 246 -24.65 9.64 -7.57
CA TYR A 246 -25.38 8.75 -8.48
C TYR A 246 -26.68 8.29 -7.84
N GLY A 247 -27.69 7.99 -8.66
CA GLY A 247 -28.98 7.44 -8.22
C GLY A 247 -30.08 8.47 -8.11
N THR A 248 -31.05 8.22 -7.25
CA THR A 248 -32.26 9.04 -7.10
C THR A 248 -32.45 9.64 -5.71
N GLY A 249 -31.58 9.27 -4.79
CA GLY A 249 -31.72 9.55 -3.36
C GLY A 249 -31.32 10.95 -2.91
N MET A 250 -31.19 11.10 -1.60
CA MET A 250 -30.87 12.37 -0.94
C MET A 250 -29.52 12.93 -1.39
N ARG A 251 -28.53 12.08 -1.58
CA ARG A 251 -27.15 12.47 -1.95
C ARG A 251 -27.08 13.17 -3.29
N LEU A 252 -27.86 12.69 -4.29
CA LEU A 252 -27.97 13.35 -5.57
C LEU A 252 -28.52 14.78 -5.41
N LYS A 253 -29.58 14.94 -4.60
CA LYS A 253 -30.20 16.25 -4.32
C LYS A 253 -29.24 17.19 -3.56
N GLU A 254 -28.46 16.68 -2.61
CA GLU A 254 -27.47 17.46 -1.88
C GLU A 254 -26.40 18.02 -2.82
N VAL A 255 -25.86 17.20 -3.75
CA VAL A 255 -24.88 17.66 -4.74
C VAL A 255 -25.51 18.62 -5.74
N GLN A 256 -26.74 18.35 -6.21
CA GLN A 256 -27.49 19.27 -7.10
C GLN A 256 -27.76 20.64 -6.48
N ALA A 257 -27.95 20.70 -5.16
CA ALA A 257 -28.23 21.94 -4.44
C ALA A 257 -27.01 22.83 -4.20
N MET A 258 -25.79 22.35 -4.45
CA MET A 258 -24.56 23.13 -4.30
C MET A 258 -24.54 24.31 -5.29
N ARG A 259 -24.21 25.50 -4.79
CA ARG A 259 -24.18 26.74 -5.58
C ARG A 259 -22.77 27.14 -6.00
N ASP A 260 -22.68 27.90 -7.08
CA ASP A 260 -21.40 28.51 -7.46
C ASP A 260 -20.87 29.41 -6.36
N GLY A 261 -19.59 29.26 -5.99
CA GLY A 261 -18.96 29.97 -4.89
C GLY A 261 -19.07 29.29 -3.53
N ASP A 262 -19.87 28.23 -3.36
CA ASP A 262 -19.91 27.48 -2.10
C ASP A 262 -18.53 26.96 -1.73
N THR A 263 -18.16 27.10 -0.47
CA THR A 263 -16.97 26.44 0.09
C THR A 263 -17.36 25.03 0.51
N VAL A 264 -16.73 24.03 -0.09
CA VAL A 264 -16.94 22.61 0.20
C VAL A 264 -15.77 22.09 0.99
N ALA A 265 -16.04 21.53 2.16
CA ALA A 265 -15.06 20.85 3.00
C ALA A 265 -15.16 19.34 2.77
N VAL A 266 -14.00 18.66 2.67
CA VAL A 266 -13.89 17.22 2.48
C VAL A 266 -12.91 16.66 3.50
N VAL A 267 -13.31 15.61 4.20
CA VAL A 267 -12.44 14.82 5.08
C VAL A 267 -12.33 13.41 4.53
N LEU A 268 -11.09 12.92 4.44
CA LEU A 268 -10.76 11.57 3.99
C LEU A 268 -9.92 10.91 5.10
N THR A 269 -10.48 9.88 5.74
CA THR A 269 -9.83 9.12 6.82
C THR A 269 -10.05 7.64 6.63
N THR A 270 -9.52 6.84 7.54
CA THR A 270 -9.73 5.39 7.59
C THR A 270 -10.61 4.98 8.76
N LEU A 271 -11.29 3.85 8.64
CA LEU A 271 -11.95 3.16 9.74
C LEU A 271 -11.41 1.71 9.81
N PRO A 272 -10.80 1.23 10.93
CA PRO A 272 -10.51 2.02 12.14
C PRO A 272 -9.57 3.19 11.86
N ARG A 273 -9.68 4.25 12.69
CA ARG A 273 -8.80 5.41 12.56
C ARG A 273 -7.39 5.06 13.01
N LEU A 274 -6.40 5.55 12.28
CA LEU A 274 -5.02 5.51 12.74
C LEU A 274 -4.86 6.38 14.00
N SER A 275 -3.99 5.97 14.89
CA SER A 275 -3.83 6.58 16.22
C SER A 275 -3.43 8.06 16.20
N SER A 276 -2.91 8.57 15.09
CA SER A 276 -2.63 9.99 14.89
C SER A 276 -3.88 10.83 14.56
N GLY A 277 -5.01 10.19 14.24
CA GLY A 277 -6.25 10.87 13.82
C GLY A 277 -6.17 11.57 12.47
N THR A 278 -5.05 11.45 11.76
CA THR A 278 -4.76 12.17 10.51
C THR A 278 -4.86 11.25 9.29
N THR A 279 -4.84 11.85 8.10
CA THR A 279 -4.66 11.12 6.85
C THR A 279 -3.41 10.26 6.92
N PRO A 280 -3.45 8.96 6.58
CA PRO A 280 -2.27 8.12 6.55
C PRO A 280 -1.23 8.69 5.56
N ALA A 281 0.05 8.52 5.87
CA ALA A 281 1.13 8.87 4.95
C ALA A 281 1.25 7.86 3.80
N LEU A 282 0.95 6.59 4.10
CA LEU A 282 0.96 5.48 3.14
C LEU A 282 -0.14 4.49 3.51
N VAL A 283 -0.86 4.00 2.51
CA VAL A 283 -1.69 2.78 2.60
C VAL A 283 -1.44 1.98 1.33
N ILE A 284 -1.03 0.74 1.49
CA ILE A 284 -0.86 -0.22 0.40
C ILE A 284 -1.65 -1.49 0.69
N GLY A 285 -2.42 -1.92 -0.28
CA GLY A 285 -3.22 -3.13 -0.20
C GLY A 285 -2.41 -4.40 -0.29
N GLY A 286 -3.06 -5.48 0.05
CA GLY A 286 -2.64 -6.87 -0.10
C GLY A 286 -3.78 -7.79 0.31
N TRP A 287 -3.56 -9.08 0.28
CA TRP A 287 -4.61 -10.08 0.54
C TRP A 287 -4.06 -11.49 0.63
N PRO A 288 -4.40 -12.25 1.65
CA PRO A 288 -5.03 -11.87 2.90
C PRO A 288 -4.01 -11.57 4.00
N ARG A 289 -4.52 -11.26 5.20
CA ARG A 289 -3.73 -11.31 6.44
C ARG A 289 -3.35 -12.76 6.74
N ILE A 290 -2.09 -12.98 7.09
CA ILE A 290 -1.56 -14.32 7.36
C ILE A 290 -1.08 -14.49 8.80
N LEU A 291 -0.65 -13.41 9.48
CA LEU A 291 -0.38 -13.39 10.91
C LEU A 291 -1.15 -12.25 11.59
N ARG A 292 -1.76 -12.56 12.73
CA ARG A 292 -2.35 -11.61 13.66
C ARG A 292 -1.87 -11.92 15.07
N ASP A 293 -1.21 -10.95 15.70
CA ASP A 293 -0.71 -11.08 17.08
C ASP A 293 0.14 -12.34 17.32
N GLY A 294 0.99 -12.69 16.34
CA GLY A 294 1.82 -13.87 16.35
C GLY A 294 1.10 -15.18 16.06
N VAL A 295 -0.22 -15.14 15.85
CA VAL A 295 -1.04 -16.31 15.50
C VAL A 295 -1.15 -16.44 13.99
N ASN A 296 -0.95 -17.66 13.48
CA ASN A 296 -1.18 -17.97 12.06
C ASN A 296 -2.69 -18.03 11.79
N VAL A 297 -3.20 -17.04 11.05
CA VAL A 297 -4.61 -16.91 10.69
C VAL A 297 -4.87 -17.21 9.21
N ALA A 298 -3.87 -17.70 8.50
CA ALA A 298 -3.97 -17.94 7.05
C ALA A 298 -5.01 -19.00 6.67
N ALA A 299 -5.31 -19.95 7.59
CA ALA A 299 -6.35 -20.96 7.36
C ALA A 299 -7.76 -20.36 7.31
N ASP A 300 -7.98 -19.22 7.98
CA ASP A 300 -9.29 -18.55 8.05
C ASP A 300 -9.48 -17.50 6.94
N ALA A 301 -8.49 -17.33 6.08
CA ALA A 301 -8.47 -16.28 5.06
C ALA A 301 -9.69 -16.33 4.11
N ALA A 302 -10.14 -17.53 3.73
CA ALA A 302 -11.32 -17.71 2.88
C ALA A 302 -12.62 -17.22 3.55
N THR A 303 -12.71 -17.35 4.88
CA THR A 303 -13.89 -16.95 5.66
C THR A 303 -13.86 -15.47 6.03
N VAL A 304 -12.67 -14.95 6.34
CA VAL A 304 -12.52 -13.59 6.88
C VAL A 304 -12.37 -12.55 5.77
N GLU A 305 -11.65 -12.87 4.71
CA GLU A 305 -11.32 -11.93 3.62
C GLU A 305 -11.70 -12.46 2.23
N GLY A 306 -12.52 -13.51 2.12
CA GLY A 306 -12.99 -14.02 0.85
C GLY A 306 -11.91 -14.66 -0.04
N THR A 307 -10.74 -15.03 0.50
CA THR A 307 -9.64 -15.59 -0.28
C THR A 307 -10.08 -16.87 -1.00
N ILE A 308 -9.82 -16.96 -2.30
CA ILE A 308 -10.09 -18.17 -3.07
C ILE A 308 -9.21 -19.29 -2.52
N SER A 309 -9.82 -20.35 -1.96
CA SER A 309 -9.13 -21.45 -1.29
C SER A 309 -8.05 -22.08 -2.15
N ARG A 310 -8.28 -22.23 -3.45
CA ARG A 310 -7.28 -22.72 -4.39
C ARG A 310 -5.98 -21.92 -4.37
N ASN A 311 -6.05 -20.59 -4.27
CA ASN A 311 -4.88 -19.73 -4.19
C ASN A 311 -4.19 -19.80 -2.81
N ALA A 312 -4.97 -20.01 -1.74
CA ALA A 312 -4.47 -20.14 -0.38
C ALA A 312 -3.74 -21.47 -0.14
N GLU A 313 -4.31 -22.56 -0.61
CA GLU A 313 -3.87 -23.93 -0.31
C GLU A 313 -2.76 -24.44 -1.25
N MET A 314 -2.67 -23.89 -2.45
CA MET A 314 -1.63 -24.28 -3.41
C MET A 314 -0.31 -23.56 -3.16
N ARG A 315 0.79 -24.26 -3.44
CA ARG A 315 2.12 -23.66 -3.41
C ARG A 315 2.34 -22.76 -4.62
N HIS A 316 2.67 -21.50 -4.33
CA HIS A 316 2.98 -20.48 -5.34
C HIS A 316 4.23 -19.69 -4.94
N PRO A 317 4.90 -19.01 -5.89
CA PRO A 317 5.74 -17.87 -5.53
C PRO A 317 4.95 -16.90 -4.68
N ARG A 318 5.56 -16.31 -3.65
CA ARG A 318 4.88 -15.43 -2.70
C ARG A 318 5.67 -14.17 -2.44
N THR A 319 4.96 -13.08 -2.25
CA THR A 319 5.48 -11.83 -1.70
C THR A 319 4.70 -11.50 -0.43
N ALA A 320 5.38 -11.13 0.63
CA ALA A 320 4.75 -10.81 1.90
C ALA A 320 5.52 -9.73 2.64
N ILE A 321 4.80 -9.00 3.49
CA ILE A 321 5.38 -8.10 4.49
C ILE A 321 4.89 -8.47 5.88
N GLY A 322 5.71 -8.16 6.89
CA GLY A 322 5.36 -8.37 8.29
C GLY A 322 6.06 -7.38 9.20
N MET A 323 5.54 -7.21 10.40
CA MET A 323 6.08 -6.33 11.43
C MET A 323 6.42 -7.12 12.68
N SER A 324 7.51 -6.73 13.36
CA SER A 324 7.83 -7.19 14.71
C SER A 324 6.76 -6.75 15.72
N ARG A 325 6.74 -7.40 16.91
CA ARG A 325 5.77 -7.09 17.97
C ARG A 325 5.81 -5.64 18.44
N ASP A 326 7.01 -5.07 18.51
CA ASP A 326 7.24 -3.67 18.90
C ASP A 326 7.11 -2.68 17.73
N SER A 327 6.75 -3.18 16.53
CA SER A 327 6.58 -2.40 15.31
C SER A 327 7.83 -1.63 14.88
N THR A 328 9.03 -2.05 15.32
CA THR A 328 10.31 -1.39 14.97
C THR A 328 10.99 -2.00 13.76
N THR A 329 10.62 -3.24 13.39
CA THR A 329 11.22 -3.96 12.26
C THR A 329 10.15 -4.33 11.24
N LEU A 330 10.40 -4.02 9.97
CA LEU A 330 9.64 -4.55 8.85
C LEU A 330 10.41 -5.71 8.21
N PHE A 331 9.72 -6.81 7.98
CA PHE A 331 10.17 -7.97 7.22
C PHE A 331 9.54 -7.91 5.83
N ILE A 332 10.34 -7.96 4.78
CA ILE A 332 9.89 -8.05 3.39
C ILE A 332 10.39 -9.38 2.85
N VAL A 333 9.50 -10.22 2.37
CA VAL A 333 9.81 -11.58 1.94
C VAL A 333 9.34 -11.81 0.51
N ALA A 334 10.20 -12.37 -0.32
CA ALA A 334 9.83 -13.03 -1.56
C ALA A 334 10.22 -14.50 -1.50
N ILE A 335 9.39 -15.37 -2.07
CA ILE A 335 9.62 -16.83 -2.17
C ILE A 335 9.52 -17.22 -3.64
N ASP A 336 10.56 -17.84 -4.18
CA ASP A 336 10.50 -18.45 -5.48
C ASP A 336 9.56 -19.66 -5.49
N GLY A 337 9.00 -19.99 -6.62
CA GLY A 337 8.13 -21.16 -6.75
C GLY A 337 8.01 -21.66 -8.19
N ARG A 338 7.23 -22.73 -8.37
CA ARG A 338 6.96 -23.36 -9.67
C ARG A 338 8.21 -23.93 -10.37
N THR A 339 9.27 -24.20 -9.59
CA THR A 339 10.51 -24.82 -10.11
C THR A 339 10.95 -25.96 -9.20
N ALA A 340 11.81 -26.87 -9.74
CA ALA A 340 12.39 -27.95 -8.93
C ALA A 340 13.29 -27.45 -7.79
N ARG A 341 13.85 -26.23 -7.91
CA ARG A 341 14.70 -25.61 -6.88
C ARG A 341 13.91 -24.94 -5.79
N SER A 342 12.69 -24.51 -6.10
CA SER A 342 11.78 -23.85 -5.15
C SER A 342 10.34 -24.10 -5.57
N VAL A 343 9.63 -24.86 -4.75
CA VAL A 343 8.24 -25.25 -5.03
C VAL A 343 7.23 -24.16 -4.69
N GLY A 344 7.66 -23.12 -3.97
CA GLY A 344 6.79 -22.09 -3.43
C GLY A 344 6.19 -22.46 -2.07
N ALA A 345 5.22 -21.67 -1.61
CA ALA A 345 4.58 -21.86 -0.32
C ALA A 345 3.05 -21.70 -0.42
N THR A 346 2.32 -22.43 0.42
CA THR A 346 0.92 -22.13 0.76
C THR A 346 0.88 -20.88 1.66
N LEU A 347 -0.28 -20.28 1.86
CA LEU A 347 -0.39 -19.14 2.79
C LEU A 347 -0.10 -19.55 4.24
N VAL A 348 -0.49 -20.75 4.66
CA VAL A 348 -0.22 -21.30 6.00
C VAL A 348 1.28 -21.49 6.22
N GLU A 349 2.02 -21.98 5.22
CA GLU A 349 3.46 -22.14 5.28
C GLU A 349 4.18 -20.80 5.29
N LEU A 350 3.72 -19.85 4.47
CA LEU A 350 4.22 -18.47 4.45
C LEU A 350 4.05 -17.80 5.83
N ALA A 351 2.86 -17.91 6.44
CA ALA A 351 2.59 -17.39 7.77
C ALA A 351 3.52 -18.02 8.83
N SER A 352 3.71 -19.34 8.75
CA SER A 352 4.61 -20.07 9.66
C SER A 352 6.06 -19.62 9.48
N LEU A 353 6.51 -19.38 8.26
CA LEU A 353 7.82 -18.82 7.97
C LEU A 353 7.95 -17.41 8.54
N MET A 354 6.99 -16.51 8.27
CA MET A 354 7.01 -15.13 8.77
C MET A 354 7.10 -15.09 10.30
N ARG A 355 6.36 -15.97 10.99
CA ARG A 355 6.43 -16.10 12.46
C ARG A 355 7.84 -16.55 12.92
N ARG A 356 8.45 -17.55 12.27
CA ARG A 356 9.83 -17.97 12.58
C ARG A 356 10.86 -16.87 12.35
N LEU A 357 10.61 -15.98 11.39
CA LEU A 357 11.45 -14.82 11.11
C LEU A 357 11.29 -13.69 12.15
N GLY A 358 10.28 -13.77 13.04
CA GLY A 358 10.04 -12.79 14.10
C GLY A 358 8.90 -11.82 13.82
N ALA A 359 8.13 -12.02 12.74
CA ALA A 359 6.95 -11.22 12.50
C ALA A 359 5.84 -11.54 13.50
N TRP A 360 5.18 -10.49 13.97
CA TRP A 360 4.01 -10.52 14.84
C TRP A 360 2.72 -10.28 14.08
N GLN A 361 2.78 -9.38 13.09
CA GLN A 361 1.76 -9.12 12.10
C GLN A 361 2.33 -9.44 10.73
N ALA A 362 1.57 -10.05 9.83
CA ALA A 362 1.99 -10.24 8.45
C ALA A 362 0.78 -10.34 7.49
N MET A 363 1.00 -9.88 6.26
CA MET A 363 0.05 -10.00 5.16
C MET A 363 0.75 -10.46 3.89
N ASN A 364 -0.01 -11.09 3.00
CA ASN A 364 0.43 -11.47 1.69
C ASN A 364 0.18 -10.34 0.70
N PHE A 365 1.12 -10.09 -0.20
CA PHE A 365 0.96 -9.30 -1.41
C PHE A 365 0.62 -10.20 -2.61
N ASP A 366 0.45 -9.62 -3.79
CA ASP A 366 0.26 -10.41 -4.99
C ASP A 366 1.47 -11.34 -5.20
N GLY A 367 1.17 -12.54 -5.65
CA GLY A 367 2.13 -13.62 -5.77
C GLY A 367 2.23 -14.17 -7.19
N GLY A 368 2.64 -15.43 -7.29
CA GLY A 368 2.76 -16.10 -8.58
C GLY A 368 3.74 -15.41 -9.50
N GLY A 369 3.30 -15.09 -10.73
CA GLY A 369 4.13 -14.38 -11.71
C GLY A 369 4.52 -12.96 -11.33
N SER A 370 3.77 -12.33 -10.41
CA SER A 370 4.06 -10.97 -9.93
C SER A 370 5.20 -10.92 -8.92
N THR A 371 5.52 -12.06 -8.26
CA THR A 371 6.57 -12.11 -7.23
C THR A 371 7.92 -11.64 -7.78
N THR A 372 8.33 -10.46 -7.34
CA THR A 372 9.59 -9.82 -7.74
C THR A 372 10.20 -9.10 -6.56
N MET A 373 11.50 -9.33 -6.32
CA MET A 373 12.30 -8.53 -5.39
C MET A 373 13.49 -7.92 -6.13
N VAL A 374 13.62 -6.62 -6.01
CA VAL A 374 14.72 -5.84 -6.60
C VAL A 374 15.61 -5.32 -5.46
N ILE A 375 16.90 -5.55 -5.55
CA ILE A 375 17.91 -5.06 -4.59
C ILE A 375 18.95 -4.25 -5.37
N ASP A 376 19.16 -3.00 -4.98
CA ASP A 376 20.09 -2.08 -5.65
C ASP A 376 19.90 -2.04 -7.19
N GLY A 377 18.66 -2.08 -7.65
CA GLY A 377 18.27 -2.02 -9.07
C GLY A 377 18.31 -3.35 -9.82
N ALA A 378 18.75 -4.45 -9.19
CA ALA A 378 18.79 -5.77 -9.81
C ALA A 378 17.69 -6.69 -9.24
N VAL A 379 16.98 -7.43 -10.11
CA VAL A 379 16.04 -8.50 -9.69
C VAL A 379 16.87 -9.64 -9.09
N VAL A 380 16.60 -10.03 -7.85
CA VAL A 380 17.39 -11.04 -7.11
C VAL A 380 16.70 -12.38 -6.99
N ASN A 381 15.37 -12.45 -7.11
CA ASN A 381 14.61 -13.68 -7.15
C ASN A 381 14.44 -14.19 -8.58
N VAL A 382 13.86 -15.39 -8.76
CA VAL A 382 13.58 -15.97 -10.07
C VAL A 382 12.08 -15.81 -10.38
N PRO A 383 11.69 -14.80 -11.21
CA PRO A 383 10.31 -14.65 -11.62
C PRO A 383 9.77 -15.91 -12.31
N SER A 384 8.53 -16.30 -11.98
CA SER A 384 7.97 -17.57 -12.44
C SER A 384 7.29 -17.52 -13.80
N ASP A 385 7.08 -16.35 -14.38
CA ASP A 385 6.54 -16.20 -15.74
C ASP A 385 7.63 -16.51 -16.78
N SER A 386 7.26 -17.16 -17.87
CA SER A 386 8.18 -17.51 -18.96
C SER A 386 8.83 -16.29 -19.60
N THR A 387 8.19 -15.12 -19.51
CA THR A 387 8.71 -13.84 -20.00
C THR A 387 9.60 -13.10 -18.98
N GLY A 388 9.86 -13.72 -17.82
CA GLY A 388 10.63 -13.13 -16.73
C GLY A 388 9.79 -12.21 -15.84
N GLU A 389 10.36 -11.09 -15.39
CA GLU A 389 9.70 -10.12 -14.51
C GLU A 389 8.41 -9.58 -15.11
N ARG A 390 7.31 -9.72 -14.36
CA ARG A 390 5.97 -9.23 -14.75
C ARG A 390 5.85 -7.72 -14.48
N ALA A 391 5.19 -7.02 -15.39
CA ALA A 391 4.71 -5.67 -15.14
C ALA A 391 3.48 -5.73 -14.23
N VAL A 392 3.53 -5.00 -13.11
CA VAL A 392 2.53 -4.97 -12.02
C VAL A 392 1.95 -3.57 -11.82
N GLY A 393 0.88 -3.45 -11.02
CA GLY A 393 0.22 -2.18 -10.77
C GLY A 393 1.01 -1.24 -9.85
N ASN A 394 1.69 -1.77 -8.83
CA ASN A 394 2.49 -0.99 -7.88
C ASN A 394 3.63 -1.82 -7.27
N ALA A 395 4.53 -1.12 -6.60
CA ALA A 395 5.61 -1.70 -5.80
C ALA A 395 5.74 -0.99 -4.46
N LEU A 396 6.11 -1.74 -3.40
CA LEU A 396 6.59 -1.18 -2.14
C LEU A 396 8.11 -1.10 -2.18
N MET A 397 8.65 0.06 -1.83
CA MET A 397 10.08 0.33 -1.86
C MET A 397 10.60 0.81 -0.51
N VAL A 398 11.84 0.42 -0.21
CA VAL A 398 12.65 1.01 0.85
C VAL A 398 13.62 1.97 0.17
N VAL A 399 13.46 3.26 0.43
CA VAL A 399 14.30 4.29 -0.16
C VAL A 399 15.15 4.98 0.91
N LYS A 400 16.36 5.37 0.54
CA LYS A 400 17.22 6.18 1.39
C LYS A 400 16.98 7.64 1.10
N LYS A 401 16.61 8.40 2.15
CA LYS A 401 16.52 9.87 2.07
C LYS A 401 17.93 10.47 1.83
N ARG A 402 17.97 11.55 1.13
CA ARG A 402 19.20 12.33 0.93
C ARG A 402 19.60 13.10 2.18
#